data_481f9709fcb90c5c7eed5597b5faa3bb
#
_entry.id   481f9709fcb90c5c7eed5597b5faa3bb
#
_cell.length_a   1.000
_cell.length_b   1.000
_cell.length_c   1.000
_cell.angle_alpha   90.00
_cell.angle_beta   90.00
_cell.angle_gamma   90.00
#
_symmetry.space_group_name_H-M   'P 1'
#
loop_
_entity.id
_entity.type
_entity.pdbx_description
1 polymer ?
#
loop_
_entity_poly.entity_id
_entity_poly.type
_entity_poly.pdbx_seq_one_letter_code
_entity_poly.pdbx_strand_id
1 'polypeptide(L)'
;MQDADLQAATASEPLSMTEEYDMQRSWRTDNDKLTFIVCQSREPESATQTVQGGQDDRPERMIGDINLFLFEPEDDDDEDGEQAPNSTKQSNALVGEIELMIARKDLHRQGYGRAALLSFTAYILDTWAHIASECSSGSESRTPRSLQYLRVKIKQSNERSIALFQSIGFVQTAAGPNYFGEVELRWQPRRSELETCKGWEESQQLEYVEK
;
A
#
# COMPACT_ATOMS: atom_id res chain seq x y z
N MET A 1 -6.34 15.00 10.50
CA MET A 1 -4.89 14.90 10.91
C MET A 1 -4.38 16.29 11.27
N GLN A 2 -3.83 16.51 12.50
CA GLN A 2 -3.40 17.85 12.97
C GLN A 2 -1.88 18.00 13.11
N ASP A 3 -1.10 16.94 12.85
CA ASP A 3 0.37 16.97 12.94
C ASP A 3 0.95 17.52 11.63
N ALA A 4 1.60 18.68 11.68
CA ALA A 4 2.15 19.37 10.52
C ALA A 4 3.28 18.59 9.84
N ASP A 5 4.08 17.81 10.59
CA ASP A 5 5.15 17.00 10.01
C ASP A 5 4.57 15.79 9.23
N LEU A 6 3.50 15.19 9.75
CA LEU A 6 2.79 14.12 9.07
C LEU A 6 2.09 14.62 7.80
N GLN A 7 1.43 15.78 7.87
CA GLN A 7 0.81 16.42 6.69
C GLN A 7 1.86 16.70 5.61
N ALA A 8 3.02 17.23 5.99
CA ALA A 8 4.11 17.49 5.04
C ALA A 8 4.68 16.19 4.44
N ALA A 9 4.78 15.12 5.23
CA ALA A 9 5.30 13.83 4.77
C ALA A 9 4.33 13.08 3.83
N THR A 10 3.02 13.27 4.03
CA THR A 10 1.95 12.61 3.25
C THR A 10 1.34 13.52 2.19
N ALA A 11 1.84 14.76 2.04
CA ALA A 11 1.28 15.80 1.17
C ALA A 11 -0.23 16.02 1.39
N SER A 12 -0.72 15.83 2.63
CA SER A 12 -2.13 15.89 2.98
C SER A 12 -2.52 17.30 3.43
N GLU A 13 -3.67 17.79 2.96
CA GLU A 13 -4.27 19.02 3.47
C GLU A 13 -5.11 18.73 4.72
N PRO A 14 -5.26 19.73 5.64
CA PRO A 14 -6.13 19.58 6.80
C PRO A 14 -7.58 19.43 6.36
N LEU A 15 -8.21 18.33 6.79
CA LEU A 15 -9.63 18.06 6.55
C LEU A 15 -10.44 18.38 7.82
N SER A 16 -11.69 18.78 7.64
CA SER A 16 -12.68 18.81 8.72
C SER A 16 -13.07 17.37 9.11
N MET A 17 -13.62 17.19 10.32
CA MET A 17 -14.11 15.86 10.76
C MET A 17 -15.15 15.26 9.82
N THR A 18 -16.00 16.09 9.22
CA THR A 18 -17.01 15.62 8.25
C THR A 18 -16.34 15.08 7.00
N GLU A 19 -15.36 15.81 6.45
CA GLU A 19 -14.61 15.36 5.29
C GLU A 19 -13.80 14.10 5.57
N GLU A 20 -13.21 13.97 6.77
CA GLU A 20 -12.51 12.73 7.19
C GLU A 20 -13.48 11.53 7.23
N TYR A 21 -14.71 11.69 7.75
CA TYR A 21 -15.72 10.62 7.75
C TYR A 21 -16.23 10.29 6.34
N ASP A 22 -16.40 11.28 5.49
CA ASP A 22 -16.84 11.07 4.11
C ASP A 22 -15.74 10.34 3.32
N MET A 23 -14.48 10.71 3.52
CA MET A 23 -13.33 10.03 2.96
C MET A 23 -13.23 8.56 3.45
N GLN A 24 -13.43 8.30 4.74
CA GLN A 24 -13.46 6.95 5.29
C GLN A 24 -14.56 6.09 4.66
N ARG A 25 -15.74 6.67 4.42
CA ARG A 25 -16.84 5.95 3.74
C ARG A 25 -16.48 5.62 2.29
N SER A 26 -15.91 6.57 1.56
CA SER A 26 -15.41 6.36 0.20
C SER A 26 -14.41 5.21 0.17
N TRP A 27 -13.43 5.18 1.06
CA TRP A 27 -12.42 4.12 1.13
C TRP A 27 -12.99 2.71 1.31
N ARG A 28 -14.15 2.59 1.93
CA ARG A 28 -14.83 1.30 2.13
C ARG A 28 -15.59 0.80 0.91
N THR A 29 -15.87 1.66 -0.05
CA THR A 29 -16.70 1.38 -1.23
C THR A 29 -15.94 1.49 -2.54
N ASP A 30 -14.77 2.11 -2.54
CA ASP A 30 -13.92 2.24 -3.72
C ASP A 30 -13.32 0.88 -4.10
N ASN A 31 -13.53 0.47 -5.34
CA ASN A 31 -13.08 -0.84 -5.83
C ASN A 31 -11.59 -0.86 -6.22
N ASP A 32 -10.97 0.29 -6.28
CA ASP A 32 -9.57 0.49 -6.69
C ASP A 32 -8.65 0.78 -5.49
N LYS A 33 -9.16 0.58 -4.27
CA LYS A 33 -8.45 0.94 -3.05
C LYS A 33 -8.60 -0.10 -1.95
N LEU A 34 -7.50 -0.37 -1.25
CA LEU A 34 -7.47 -1.13 0.00
C LEU A 34 -6.81 -0.29 1.08
N THR A 35 -7.42 -0.22 2.25
CA THR A 35 -6.88 0.49 3.43
C THR A 35 -6.84 -0.43 4.63
N PHE A 36 -5.67 -0.58 5.23
CA PHE A 36 -5.45 -1.37 6.44
C PHE A 36 -4.88 -0.50 7.55
N ILE A 37 -5.43 -0.65 8.74
CA ILE A 37 -4.90 -0.01 9.95
C ILE A 37 -3.83 -0.90 10.54
N VAL A 38 -2.66 -0.33 10.80
CA VAL A 38 -1.55 -1.01 11.46
C VAL A 38 -1.71 -0.84 12.97
N CYS A 39 -1.83 -1.98 13.66
CA CYS A 39 -1.94 -2.01 15.13
C CYS A 39 -0.72 -2.68 15.75
N GLN A 40 -0.38 -2.30 16.99
CA GLN A 40 0.62 -3.04 17.77
C GLN A 40 0.12 -4.45 18.04
N SER A 41 1.00 -5.43 17.86
CA SER A 41 0.70 -6.83 18.20
C SER A 41 0.36 -6.98 19.69
N ARG A 42 -0.39 -8.03 20.00
CA ARG A 42 -0.58 -8.46 21.39
C ARG A 42 0.72 -9.01 21.96
N GLU A 43 0.78 -9.04 23.28
CA GLU A 43 1.81 -9.82 23.95
C GLU A 43 1.67 -11.30 23.57
N PRO A 44 2.79 -12.01 23.36
CA PRO A 44 2.79 -13.40 22.90
C PRO A 44 1.95 -14.36 23.76
N GLU A 45 1.84 -14.06 25.06
CA GLU A 45 1.09 -14.88 26.01
C GLU A 45 -0.44 -14.80 25.84
N SER A 46 -0.94 -13.78 25.15
CA SER A 46 -2.37 -13.58 24.88
C SER A 46 -2.77 -13.87 23.44
N ALA A 47 -1.95 -14.58 22.68
CA ALA A 47 -2.22 -14.93 21.28
C ALA A 47 -3.42 -15.88 21.19
N THR A 48 -4.61 -15.31 21.05
CA THR A 48 -5.82 -16.06 20.66
C THR A 48 -5.84 -16.22 19.14
N GLN A 49 -6.60 -17.21 18.66
CA GLN A 49 -6.78 -17.44 17.22
C GLN A 49 -7.74 -16.42 16.56
N THR A 50 -8.25 -15.46 17.32
CA THR A 50 -9.20 -14.45 16.85
C THR A 50 -8.76 -13.04 17.26
N VAL A 51 -9.16 -12.05 16.49
CA VAL A 51 -9.01 -10.62 16.82
C VAL A 51 -10.31 -10.13 17.44
N GLN A 52 -10.22 -9.55 18.64
CA GLN A 52 -11.38 -9.05 19.38
C GLN A 52 -11.60 -7.56 19.10
N GLY A 53 -12.72 -7.23 18.46
CA GLY A 53 -13.12 -5.85 18.18
C GLY A 53 -13.21 -4.99 19.43
N GLY A 54 -12.67 -3.78 19.38
CA GLY A 54 -12.62 -2.84 20.50
C GLY A 54 -11.59 -3.18 21.58
N GLN A 55 -10.82 -4.26 21.41
CA GLN A 55 -9.68 -4.59 22.29
C GLN A 55 -8.36 -4.58 21.51
N ASP A 56 -8.31 -5.31 20.40
CA ASP A 56 -7.09 -5.48 19.63
C ASP A 56 -6.87 -4.33 18.65
N ASP A 57 -7.95 -3.73 18.19
CA ASP A 57 -8.02 -2.60 17.29
C ASP A 57 -8.40 -1.27 18.00
N ARG A 58 -8.26 -1.23 19.34
CA ARG A 58 -8.54 0.01 20.08
C ARG A 58 -7.58 1.12 19.66
N PRO A 59 -8.01 2.41 19.72
CA PRO A 59 -7.21 3.54 19.24
C PRO A 59 -5.79 3.62 19.80
N GLU A 60 -5.59 3.19 21.05
CA GLU A 60 -4.26 3.21 21.70
C GLU A 60 -3.29 2.22 21.07
N ARG A 61 -3.78 1.21 20.36
CA ARG A 61 -2.97 0.22 19.63
C ARG A 61 -2.77 0.58 18.18
N MET A 62 -3.57 1.48 17.63
CA MET A 62 -3.41 1.95 16.25
C MET A 62 -2.13 2.79 16.15
N ILE A 63 -1.28 2.45 15.21
CA ILE A 63 0.04 3.09 15.05
C ILE A 63 0.24 3.73 13.68
N GLY A 64 -0.60 3.41 12.73
CA GLY A 64 -0.53 3.90 11.35
C GLY A 64 -1.47 3.18 10.43
N ASP A 65 -1.26 3.36 9.15
CA ASP A 65 -2.02 2.73 8.08
C ASP A 65 -1.12 2.35 6.90
N ILE A 66 -1.61 1.41 6.11
CA ILE A 66 -1.01 1.03 4.83
C ILE A 66 -2.11 0.87 3.80
N ASN A 67 -1.89 1.44 2.61
CA ASN A 67 -2.87 1.53 1.55
C ASN A 67 -2.33 0.95 0.25
N LEU A 68 -3.22 0.39 -0.56
CA LEU A 68 -2.99 0.05 -1.96
C LEU A 68 -3.99 0.80 -2.83
N PHE A 69 -3.50 1.50 -3.83
CA PHE A 69 -4.31 2.10 -4.89
C PHE A 69 -3.99 1.38 -6.19
N LEU A 70 -5.03 1.07 -6.98
CA LEU A 70 -4.90 0.35 -8.24
C LEU A 70 -5.09 1.31 -9.41
N PHE A 71 -4.19 1.22 -10.37
CA PHE A 71 -4.18 2.05 -11.57
C PHE A 71 -4.05 1.18 -12.82
N GLU A 72 -4.57 1.68 -13.94
CA GLU A 72 -4.16 1.21 -15.26
C GLU A 72 -2.67 1.53 -15.46
N PRO A 73 -1.89 0.66 -16.11
CA PRO A 73 -0.54 1.01 -16.50
C PRO A 73 -0.57 2.28 -17.37
N GLU A 74 0.29 3.22 -17.05
CA GLU A 74 0.55 4.35 -17.94
C GLU A 74 1.25 3.79 -19.18
N ASP A 75 0.80 4.17 -20.39
CA ASP A 75 1.56 3.89 -21.59
C ASP A 75 2.90 4.64 -21.42
N ASP A 76 4.00 3.90 -21.24
CA ASP A 76 5.32 4.50 -21.34
C ASP A 76 5.39 5.09 -22.76
N ASP A 77 5.30 6.44 -22.86
CA ASP A 77 5.54 7.15 -24.11
C ASP A 77 6.99 6.84 -24.52
N ASP A 78 7.17 5.77 -25.28
CA ASP A 78 8.39 5.53 -26.01
C ASP A 78 8.60 6.76 -26.93
N GLU A 79 9.59 7.59 -26.62
CA GLU A 79 9.95 8.81 -27.37
C GLU A 79 10.34 8.53 -28.83
N ASP A 80 10.19 7.31 -29.33
CA ASP A 80 10.43 6.96 -30.73
C ASP A 80 9.09 6.86 -31.47
N GLY A 81 8.70 8.02 -32.03
CA GLY A 81 7.48 8.25 -32.76
C GLY A 81 7.21 7.29 -33.91
N GLU A 82 6.27 6.39 -33.71
CA GLU A 82 5.32 5.97 -34.74
C GLU A 82 3.97 5.71 -34.05
N GLN A 83 3.15 6.74 -34.01
CA GLN A 83 1.75 6.60 -33.60
C GLN A 83 1.01 5.69 -34.59
N ALA A 84 0.81 4.43 -34.21
CA ALA A 84 -0.20 3.61 -34.86
C ALA A 84 -1.57 4.04 -34.33
N PRO A 85 -2.46 4.62 -35.16
CA PRO A 85 -3.81 5.00 -34.73
C PRO A 85 -4.64 3.73 -34.52
N ASN A 86 -5.26 3.60 -33.34
CA ASN A 86 -6.19 2.54 -32.95
C ASN A 86 -5.59 1.23 -32.41
N SER A 87 -4.96 1.26 -31.25
CA SER A 87 -5.05 0.12 -30.36
C SER A 87 -5.35 0.59 -28.94
N THR A 88 -6.62 0.75 -28.60
CA THR A 88 -7.13 0.62 -27.23
C THR A 88 -6.91 -0.83 -26.80
N LYS A 89 -5.65 -1.26 -26.66
CA LYS A 89 -5.33 -2.46 -25.90
C LYS A 89 -5.52 -2.08 -24.44
N GLN A 90 -6.72 -2.31 -23.90
CA GLN A 90 -6.88 -2.38 -22.46
C GLN A 90 -5.83 -3.35 -21.97
N SER A 91 -4.80 -2.82 -21.31
CA SER A 91 -3.78 -3.65 -20.69
C SER A 91 -4.48 -4.54 -19.66
N ASN A 92 -4.31 -5.87 -19.79
CA ASN A 92 -4.86 -6.80 -18.81
C ASN A 92 -4.01 -6.84 -17.52
N ALA A 93 -3.37 -5.73 -17.20
CA ALA A 93 -2.52 -5.55 -16.04
C ALA A 93 -2.97 -4.36 -15.19
N LEU A 94 -2.63 -4.38 -13.93
CA LEU A 94 -2.80 -3.29 -12.98
C LEU A 94 -1.46 -2.95 -12.34
N VAL A 95 -1.29 -1.68 -12.00
CA VAL A 95 -0.21 -1.17 -11.17
C VAL A 95 -0.76 -0.90 -9.79
N GLY A 96 -0.08 -1.37 -8.75
CA GLY A 96 -0.42 -1.08 -7.36
C GLY A 96 0.49 0.01 -6.79
N GLU A 97 -0.07 1.11 -6.29
CA GLU A 97 0.67 2.14 -5.55
C GLU A 97 0.48 1.92 -4.05
N ILE A 98 1.58 1.79 -3.31
CA ILE A 98 1.56 1.60 -1.86
C ILE A 98 1.83 2.93 -1.17
N GLU A 99 0.99 3.27 -0.21
CA GLU A 99 1.24 4.32 0.77
C GLU A 99 1.33 3.71 2.16
N LEU A 100 2.34 4.10 2.94
CA LEU A 100 2.57 3.60 4.29
C LEU A 100 2.87 4.76 5.23
N MET A 101 2.10 4.86 6.30
CA MET A 101 2.34 5.82 7.37
C MET A 101 2.41 5.12 8.73
N ILE A 102 3.48 5.36 9.50
CA ILE A 102 3.52 5.09 10.93
C ILE A 102 3.36 6.42 11.66
N ALA A 103 2.15 6.69 12.11
CA ALA A 103 1.77 7.98 12.70
C ALA A 103 2.42 8.22 14.07
N ARG A 104 2.68 7.16 14.84
CA ARG A 104 3.29 7.25 16.15
C ARG A 104 4.81 7.39 16.06
N LYS A 105 5.31 8.62 16.24
CA LYS A 105 6.74 8.97 16.15
C LYS A 105 7.61 8.21 17.16
N ASP A 106 7.07 7.92 18.34
CA ASP A 106 7.73 7.13 19.39
C ASP A 106 8.02 5.68 19.00
N LEU A 107 7.28 5.16 18.00
CA LEU A 107 7.42 3.81 17.48
C LEU A 107 8.26 3.74 16.19
N HIS A 108 8.77 4.86 15.70
CA HIS A 108 9.65 4.85 14.53
C HIS A 108 10.94 4.06 14.82
N ARG A 109 11.49 3.42 13.79
CA ARG A 109 12.75 2.63 13.84
C ARG A 109 12.69 1.37 14.70
N GLN A 110 11.50 0.92 15.08
CA GLN A 110 11.29 -0.32 15.82
C GLN A 110 10.85 -1.50 14.92
N GLY A 111 10.89 -1.32 13.59
CA GLY A 111 10.58 -2.37 12.63
C GLY A 111 9.11 -2.39 12.13
N TYR A 112 8.21 -1.63 12.74
CA TYR A 112 6.78 -1.66 12.38
C TYR A 112 6.51 -1.37 10.90
N GLY A 113 7.16 -0.35 10.32
CA GLY A 113 6.99 -0.05 8.89
C GLY A 113 7.43 -1.21 7.99
N ARG A 114 8.53 -1.89 8.34
CA ARG A 114 8.99 -3.08 7.60
C ARG A 114 8.01 -4.23 7.76
N ALA A 115 7.58 -4.54 8.96
CA ALA A 115 6.63 -5.62 9.24
C ALA A 115 5.31 -5.39 8.49
N ALA A 116 4.75 -4.17 8.56
CA ALA A 116 3.55 -3.80 7.84
C ALA A 116 3.72 -3.99 6.32
N LEU A 117 4.82 -3.50 5.74
CA LEU A 117 5.06 -3.58 4.30
C LEU A 117 5.24 -5.03 3.83
N LEU A 118 5.97 -5.87 4.57
CA LEU A 118 6.15 -7.28 4.25
C LEU A 118 4.82 -8.05 4.32
N SER A 119 4.08 -7.90 5.42
CA SER A 119 2.79 -8.57 5.62
C SER A 119 1.76 -8.13 4.58
N PHE A 120 1.72 -6.84 4.26
CA PHE A 120 0.80 -6.30 3.26
C PHE A 120 1.14 -6.77 1.85
N THR A 121 2.43 -6.81 1.49
CA THR A 121 2.85 -7.34 0.19
C THR A 121 2.51 -8.83 0.07
N ALA A 122 2.69 -9.62 1.15
CA ALA A 122 2.26 -11.01 1.19
C ALA A 122 0.74 -11.14 0.95
N TYR A 123 -0.06 -10.34 1.66
CA TYR A 123 -1.50 -10.30 1.50
C TYR A 123 -1.91 -9.99 0.05
N ILE A 124 -1.30 -8.97 -0.56
CA ILE A 124 -1.56 -8.62 -1.96
C ILE A 124 -1.28 -9.82 -2.88
N LEU A 125 -0.13 -10.48 -2.73
CA LEU A 125 0.23 -11.63 -3.56
C LEU A 125 -0.71 -12.82 -3.37
N ASP A 126 -1.09 -13.11 -2.14
CA ASP A 126 -1.94 -14.26 -1.79
C ASP A 126 -3.40 -14.04 -2.20
N THR A 127 -3.88 -12.79 -2.23
CA THR A 127 -5.28 -12.44 -2.51
C THR A 127 -5.47 -11.70 -3.83
N TRP A 128 -4.43 -11.59 -4.66
CA TRP A 128 -4.46 -10.79 -5.89
C TRP A 128 -5.66 -11.06 -6.79
N ALA A 129 -6.06 -12.32 -6.95
CA ALA A 129 -7.19 -12.70 -7.79
C ALA A 129 -8.51 -12.06 -7.31
N HIS A 130 -8.71 -11.94 -6.00
CA HIS A 130 -9.88 -11.27 -5.42
C HIS A 130 -9.79 -9.76 -5.61
N ILE A 131 -8.64 -9.14 -5.28
CA ILE A 131 -8.40 -7.71 -5.45
C ILE A 131 -8.66 -7.28 -6.90
N ALA A 132 -8.07 -7.99 -7.86
CA ALA A 132 -8.24 -7.68 -9.28
C ALA A 132 -9.68 -7.88 -9.77
N SER A 133 -10.41 -8.86 -9.20
CA SER A 133 -11.82 -9.11 -9.52
C SER A 133 -12.71 -7.97 -9.02
N GLU A 134 -12.50 -7.47 -7.82
CA GLU A 134 -13.26 -6.36 -7.26
C GLU A 134 -13.02 -5.06 -8.04
N CYS A 135 -11.76 -4.76 -8.39
CA CYS A 135 -11.41 -3.61 -9.21
C CYS A 135 -12.08 -3.67 -10.61
N SER A 136 -12.36 -4.85 -11.11
CA SER A 136 -12.97 -5.06 -12.43
C SER A 136 -14.50 -5.09 -12.42
N SER A 137 -15.16 -4.88 -11.30
CA SER A 137 -16.61 -5.07 -11.11
C SER A 137 -17.51 -4.20 -12.02
N GLY A 138 -16.95 -3.27 -12.78
CA GLY A 138 -17.64 -2.44 -13.79
C GLY A 138 -17.26 -2.76 -15.24
N SER A 139 -16.37 -3.72 -15.50
CA SER A 139 -15.86 -4.04 -16.84
C SER A 139 -16.46 -5.35 -17.37
N GLU A 140 -16.83 -5.37 -18.66
CA GLU A 140 -17.30 -6.58 -19.35
C GLU A 140 -16.21 -7.65 -19.55
N SER A 141 -14.95 -7.34 -19.22
CA SER A 141 -13.82 -8.24 -19.37
C SER A 141 -13.77 -9.28 -18.25
N ARG A 142 -13.95 -10.55 -18.60
CA ARG A 142 -13.87 -11.72 -17.69
C ARG A 142 -12.44 -12.24 -17.48
N THR A 143 -11.42 -11.60 -18.04
CA THR A 143 -10.04 -12.07 -17.90
C THR A 143 -9.44 -11.54 -16.60
N PRO A 144 -8.84 -12.40 -15.76
CA PRO A 144 -8.16 -11.96 -14.54
C PRO A 144 -7.02 -10.99 -14.88
N ARG A 145 -7.01 -9.83 -14.26
CA ARG A 145 -5.96 -8.82 -14.44
C ARG A 145 -4.72 -9.21 -13.65
N SER A 146 -3.55 -9.06 -14.24
CA SER A 146 -2.27 -9.35 -13.57
C SER A 146 -1.72 -8.12 -12.86
N LEU A 147 -1.00 -8.32 -11.76
CA LEU A 147 -0.20 -7.27 -11.15
C LEU A 147 1.08 -7.08 -11.98
N GLN A 148 1.25 -5.90 -12.56
CA GLN A 148 2.44 -5.60 -13.34
C GLN A 148 3.63 -5.30 -12.42
N TYR A 149 3.43 -4.37 -11.49
CA TYR A 149 4.38 -4.03 -10.43
C TYR A 149 3.67 -3.29 -9.29
N LEU A 150 4.34 -3.22 -8.14
CA LEU A 150 4.03 -2.29 -7.07
C LEU A 150 4.94 -1.06 -7.21
N ARG A 151 4.38 0.12 -6.99
CA ARG A 151 5.15 1.37 -6.94
C ARG A 151 4.93 2.11 -5.63
N VAL A 152 5.84 3.02 -5.32
CA VAL A 152 5.69 4.01 -4.26
C VAL A 152 6.31 5.32 -4.73
N LYS A 153 5.66 6.44 -4.41
CA LYS A 153 6.16 7.79 -4.64
C LYS A 153 6.53 8.42 -3.31
N ILE A 154 7.76 8.84 -3.16
CA ILE A 154 8.32 9.31 -1.89
C ILE A 154 9.03 10.63 -2.12
N LYS A 155 8.78 11.64 -1.28
CA LYS A 155 9.58 12.88 -1.29
C LYS A 155 11.07 12.53 -1.19
N GLN A 156 11.89 13.09 -2.08
CA GLN A 156 13.33 12.82 -2.13
C GLN A 156 14.02 13.08 -0.77
N SER A 157 13.52 14.03 0.00
CA SER A 157 14.03 14.33 1.35
C SER A 157 13.70 13.25 2.39
N ASN A 158 12.77 12.33 2.12
CA ASN A 158 12.42 11.24 3.02
C ASN A 158 13.28 10.00 2.77
N GLU A 159 14.60 10.18 2.95
CA GLU A 159 15.61 9.13 2.74
C GLU A 159 15.32 7.85 3.53
N ARG A 160 14.65 7.97 4.69
CA ARG A 160 14.32 6.81 5.54
C ARG A 160 13.29 5.90 4.90
N SER A 161 12.23 6.46 4.35
CA SER A 161 11.23 5.68 3.62
C SER A 161 11.84 5.09 2.35
N ILE A 162 12.62 5.86 1.59
CA ILE A 162 13.34 5.37 0.41
C ILE A 162 14.19 4.14 0.78
N ALA A 163 15.02 4.24 1.82
CA ALA A 163 15.87 3.14 2.27
C ALA A 163 15.05 1.92 2.75
N LEU A 164 13.89 2.15 3.39
CA LEU A 164 12.99 1.07 3.79
C LEU A 164 12.50 0.29 2.57
N PHE A 165 11.92 0.95 1.57
CA PHE A 165 11.40 0.31 0.37
C PHE A 165 12.51 -0.36 -0.45
N GLN A 166 13.66 0.28 -0.63
CA GLN A 166 14.82 -0.31 -1.30
C GLN A 166 15.31 -1.58 -0.60
N SER A 167 15.28 -1.60 0.72
CA SER A 167 15.74 -2.77 1.51
C SER A 167 14.84 -4.00 1.40
N ILE A 168 13.69 -3.89 0.75
CA ILE A 168 12.72 -4.97 0.51
C ILE A 168 12.76 -5.44 -0.95
N GLY A 169 13.24 -4.60 -1.87
CA GLY A 169 13.36 -4.96 -3.28
C GLY A 169 12.88 -3.89 -4.26
N PHE A 170 12.34 -2.77 -3.77
CA PHE A 170 11.98 -1.66 -4.65
C PHE A 170 13.22 -1.00 -5.24
N VAL A 171 13.16 -0.67 -6.52
CA VAL A 171 14.24 -0.03 -7.28
C VAL A 171 13.73 1.31 -7.80
N GLN A 172 14.53 2.35 -7.66
CA GLN A 172 14.21 3.67 -8.18
C GLN A 172 14.23 3.66 -9.72
N THR A 173 13.21 4.25 -10.34
CA THR A 173 13.01 4.18 -11.80
C THR A 173 13.76 5.28 -12.57
N ALA A 174 13.96 6.44 -11.94
CA ALA A 174 14.61 7.59 -12.57
C ALA A 174 15.75 8.13 -11.71
N ALA A 175 16.73 8.77 -12.32
CA ALA A 175 17.91 9.33 -11.63
C ALA A 175 17.58 10.50 -10.68
N GLY A 176 16.43 11.13 -10.82
CA GLY A 176 16.03 12.29 -10.04
C GLY A 176 14.54 12.29 -9.70
N PRO A 177 14.10 13.27 -8.90
CA PRO A 177 12.71 13.43 -8.52
C PRO A 177 11.87 13.98 -9.68
N ASN A 178 10.56 13.74 -9.62
CA ASN A 178 9.58 14.35 -10.48
C ASN A 178 9.38 15.85 -10.16
N TYR A 179 8.46 16.51 -10.89
CA TYR A 179 8.12 17.93 -10.68
C TYR A 179 7.69 18.24 -9.23
N PHE A 180 7.11 17.28 -8.52
CA PHE A 180 6.66 17.42 -7.13
C PHE A 180 7.76 17.12 -6.11
N GLY A 181 8.98 16.85 -6.55
CA GLY A 181 10.11 16.51 -5.68
C GLY A 181 10.05 15.09 -5.12
N GLU A 182 9.37 14.17 -5.81
CA GLU A 182 9.20 12.78 -5.41
C GLU A 182 10.01 11.85 -6.30
N VAL A 183 10.59 10.84 -5.71
CA VAL A 183 11.19 9.71 -6.42
C VAL A 183 10.18 8.56 -6.46
N GLU A 184 10.11 7.90 -7.61
CA GLU A 184 9.33 6.69 -7.77
C GLU A 184 10.21 5.47 -7.67
N LEU A 185 9.79 4.50 -6.86
CA LEU A 185 10.41 3.19 -6.79
C LEU A 185 9.39 2.14 -7.22
N ARG A 186 9.83 1.15 -7.99
CA ARG A 186 9.01 0.03 -8.46
C ARG A 186 9.59 -1.30 -8.00
N TRP A 187 8.71 -2.26 -7.79
CA TRP A 187 9.06 -3.64 -7.51
C TRP A 187 8.02 -4.58 -8.12
N GLN A 188 8.48 -5.64 -8.75
CA GLN A 188 7.65 -6.74 -9.22
C GLN A 188 7.84 -7.92 -8.25
N PRO A 189 7.05 -7.96 -7.14
CA PRO A 189 7.30 -8.90 -6.07
C PRO A 189 7.00 -10.34 -6.48
N ARG A 190 7.88 -11.25 -6.02
CA ARG A 190 7.63 -12.69 -6.07
C ARG A 190 7.61 -13.24 -4.65
N ARG A 191 6.75 -14.21 -4.38
CA ARG A 191 6.64 -14.81 -3.05
C ARG A 191 8.00 -15.28 -2.54
N SER A 192 8.78 -15.97 -3.36
CA SER A 192 10.11 -16.47 -3.00
C SER A 192 11.12 -15.37 -2.66
N GLU A 193 11.02 -14.20 -3.27
CA GLU A 193 11.86 -13.04 -2.94
C GLU A 193 11.45 -12.42 -1.61
N LEU A 194 10.15 -12.29 -1.38
CA LEU A 194 9.59 -11.77 -0.14
C LEU A 194 10.03 -12.59 1.07
N GLU A 195 10.01 -13.92 0.96
CA GLU A 195 10.43 -14.87 2.01
C GLU A 195 11.91 -14.76 2.38
N THR A 196 12.75 -14.21 1.48
CA THR A 196 14.17 -13.97 1.77
C THR A 196 14.45 -12.62 2.40
N CYS A 197 13.45 -11.75 2.50
CA CYS A 197 13.62 -10.43 3.10
C CYS A 197 13.94 -10.53 4.59
N LYS A 198 14.89 -9.71 5.03
CA LYS A 198 15.21 -9.63 6.46
C LYS A 198 13.98 -9.26 7.28
N GLY A 199 13.68 -10.04 8.31
CA GLY A 199 12.52 -9.84 9.19
C GLY A 199 11.22 -10.35 8.60
N TRP A 200 11.29 -11.20 7.56
CA TRP A 200 10.15 -11.94 7.07
C TRP A 200 9.67 -12.93 8.13
N GLU A 201 8.39 -12.91 8.38
CA GLU A 201 7.66 -13.91 9.14
C GLU A 201 6.37 -14.20 8.40
N GLU A 202 5.93 -15.46 8.41
CA GLU A 202 4.69 -15.82 7.75
C GLU A 202 3.50 -15.17 8.46
N SER A 203 2.73 -14.38 7.70
CA SER A 203 1.55 -13.71 8.24
C SER A 203 0.38 -14.70 8.38
N GLN A 204 -0.41 -14.54 9.43
CA GLN A 204 -1.62 -15.33 9.66
C GLN A 204 -2.86 -14.43 9.50
N GLN A 205 -3.86 -14.96 8.83
CA GLN A 205 -5.18 -14.36 8.79
C GLN A 205 -5.98 -14.89 9.99
N LEU A 206 -6.46 -13.98 10.81
CA LEU A 206 -7.26 -14.32 11.99
C LEU A 206 -8.70 -13.83 11.80
N GLU A 207 -9.62 -14.59 12.37
CA GLU A 207 -11.03 -14.20 12.39
C GLU A 207 -11.21 -12.96 13.28
N TYR A 208 -11.95 -11.96 12.76
CA TYR A 208 -12.35 -10.79 13.52
C TYR A 208 -13.72 -11.01 14.15
N VAL A 209 -13.80 -10.87 15.46
CA VAL A 209 -15.02 -11.03 16.24
C VAL A 209 -15.47 -9.67 16.74
N GLU A 210 -16.61 -9.21 16.24
CA GLU A 210 -17.26 -7.99 16.75
C GLU A 210 -17.71 -8.19 18.20
N LYS A 211 -17.73 -7.08 18.94
CA LYS A 211 -18.08 -7.09 20.36
C LYS A 211 -19.60 -6.99 20.53
#